data_208322b7a318177a4429d853c668d56a
#
_entry.id   208322b7a318177a4429d853c668d56a
#
_cell.length_a   1.000
_cell.length_b   1.000
_cell.length_c   1.000
_cell.angle_alpha   90.00
_cell.angle_beta   90.00
_cell.angle_gamma   90.00
#
_symmetry.space_group_name_H-M   'P 1'
#
loop_
_entity.id
_entity.type
_entity.pdbx_description
1 polymer ?
#
loop_
_entity_poly.entity_id
_entity_poly.type
_entity_poly.pdbx_seq_one_letter_code
_entity_poly.pdbx_strand_id
1 'polypeptide(L)'
;NGKFKPLHLINPLRTSYIEKRTSIKGSEILDIGCGGGILSELLCQKGGIVTAIDLADGPLNVAKIRQQKSQLPINYRKISTTDLVKEGKQFDVITCLEMLEHVPDPSIVVKECAQLCKSGGHLFFSTINRNLKSFIFAILGAEYILNILPQGTHEFEKLIKPSEMKGFIDSADLEFEEVNGMSYLPFLDIVRLTDDPSVNYIIHATKK
;
A
#
# COMPACT_ATOMS: atom_id res chain seq x y z
N ASN A 1 21.85 -3.12 3.02
CA ASN A 1 22.02 -2.39 1.74
C ASN A 1 21.52 -3.24 0.55
N GLY A 2 20.22 -3.44 0.39
CA GLY A 2 19.65 -4.25 -0.68
C GLY A 2 18.57 -3.48 -1.44
N LYS A 3 18.02 -4.09 -2.50
CA LYS A 3 16.94 -3.57 -3.37
C LYS A 3 15.70 -3.06 -2.60
N PHE A 4 15.50 -3.48 -1.34
CA PHE A 4 14.39 -3.08 -0.48
C PHE A 4 14.68 -1.85 0.43
N LYS A 5 15.88 -1.22 0.30
CA LYS A 5 16.21 -0.03 1.11
C LYS A 5 15.17 1.08 1.03
N PRO A 6 14.63 1.44 -0.16
CA PRO A 6 13.58 2.47 -0.26
C PRO A 6 12.34 2.14 0.57
N LEU A 7 11.91 0.87 0.62
CA LEU A 7 10.73 0.46 1.39
C LEU A 7 10.96 0.61 2.90
N HIS A 8 12.17 0.37 3.38
CA HIS A 8 12.52 0.59 4.80
C HIS A 8 12.48 2.07 5.20
N LEU A 9 12.69 2.98 4.24
CA LEU A 9 12.60 4.42 4.46
C LEU A 9 11.16 4.95 4.33
N ILE A 10 10.41 4.45 3.35
CA ILE A 10 9.06 4.93 3.04
C ILE A 10 8.03 4.40 4.04
N ASN A 11 8.13 3.15 4.47
CA ASN A 11 7.10 2.54 5.31
C ASN A 11 6.95 3.16 6.72
N PRO A 12 8.01 3.66 7.41
CA PRO A 12 7.82 4.48 8.61
C PRO A 12 6.98 5.74 8.37
N LEU A 13 7.16 6.41 7.21
CA LEU A 13 6.36 7.57 6.84
C LEU A 13 4.90 7.17 6.60
N ARG A 14 4.65 6.07 5.88
CA ARG A 14 3.31 5.51 5.66
C ARG A 14 2.63 5.13 6.98
N THR A 15 3.34 4.47 7.87
CA THR A 15 2.83 4.11 9.19
C THR A 15 2.46 5.36 10.02
N SER A 16 3.31 6.38 10.01
CA SER A 16 3.02 7.67 10.66
C SER A 16 1.83 8.39 10.03
N TYR A 17 1.66 8.30 8.71
CA TYR A 17 0.50 8.85 8.00
C TYR A 17 -0.80 8.19 8.46
N ILE A 18 -0.81 6.87 8.56
CA ILE A 18 -1.95 6.07 9.04
C ILE A 18 -2.27 6.43 10.51
N GLU A 19 -1.25 6.43 11.38
CA GLU A 19 -1.40 6.68 12.83
C GLU A 19 -1.97 8.06 13.16
N LYS A 20 -1.74 9.05 12.29
CA LYS A 20 -2.33 10.40 12.46
C LYS A 20 -3.83 10.47 12.12
N ARG A 21 -4.38 9.46 11.44
CA ARG A 21 -5.76 9.45 10.94
C ARG A 21 -6.65 8.42 11.61
N THR A 22 -6.05 7.39 12.17
CA THR A 22 -6.78 6.34 12.89
C THR A 22 -5.90 5.69 13.96
N SER A 23 -6.52 5.04 14.92
CA SER A 23 -5.78 4.26 15.91
C SER A 23 -5.27 2.97 15.29
N ILE A 24 -3.98 2.70 15.41
CA ILE A 24 -3.38 1.41 15.04
C ILE A 24 -3.53 0.41 16.18
N LYS A 25 -3.34 0.88 17.42
CA LYS A 25 -3.33 0.01 18.59
C LYS A 25 -4.70 -0.63 18.84
N GLY A 26 -4.73 -1.96 18.80
CA GLY A 26 -5.94 -2.77 19.04
C GLY A 26 -6.85 -2.90 17.81
N SER A 27 -6.57 -2.21 16.70
CA SER A 27 -7.36 -2.30 15.48
C SER A 27 -7.06 -3.58 14.70
N GLU A 28 -8.08 -4.21 14.15
CA GLU A 28 -7.95 -5.27 13.15
C GLU A 28 -7.54 -4.64 11.81
N ILE A 29 -6.35 -4.97 11.33
CA ILE A 29 -5.74 -4.36 10.15
C ILE A 29 -5.57 -5.40 9.05
N LEU A 30 -5.97 -5.07 7.83
CA LEU A 30 -5.70 -5.86 6.63
C LEU A 30 -4.67 -5.14 5.76
N ASP A 31 -3.53 -5.78 5.52
CA ASP A 31 -2.50 -5.29 4.60
C ASP A 31 -2.55 -6.11 3.31
N ILE A 32 -3.06 -5.49 2.23
CA ILE A 32 -3.30 -6.11 0.92
C ILE A 32 -2.10 -5.85 0.01
N GLY A 33 -1.53 -6.92 -0.59
CA GLY A 33 -0.29 -6.84 -1.34
C GLY A 33 0.90 -6.59 -0.41
N CYS A 34 0.95 -7.31 0.71
CA CYS A 34 1.92 -7.06 1.79
C CYS A 34 3.38 -7.30 1.40
N GLY A 35 3.63 -7.97 0.28
CA GLY A 35 4.98 -8.27 -0.21
C GLY A 35 5.84 -8.95 0.85
N GLY A 36 7.02 -8.38 1.13
CA GLY A 36 7.95 -8.87 2.16
C GLY A 36 7.59 -8.53 3.60
N GLY A 37 6.39 -7.97 3.87
CA GLY A 37 5.82 -7.76 5.20
C GLY A 37 6.39 -6.58 5.99
N ILE A 38 7.10 -5.64 5.34
CA ILE A 38 7.76 -4.52 6.05
C ILE A 38 6.73 -3.60 6.72
N LEU A 39 5.65 -3.22 6.00
CA LEU A 39 4.59 -2.41 6.55
C LEU A 39 3.81 -3.17 7.63
N SER A 40 3.45 -4.43 7.34
CA SER A 40 2.74 -5.31 8.27
C SER A 40 3.45 -5.43 9.62
N GLU A 41 4.79 -5.55 9.61
CA GLU A 41 5.61 -5.58 10.85
C GLU A 41 5.51 -4.27 11.63
N LEU A 42 5.62 -3.11 10.96
CA LEU A 42 5.53 -1.81 11.61
C LEU A 42 4.15 -1.57 12.23
N LEU A 43 3.08 -1.96 11.52
CA LEU A 43 1.71 -1.86 12.03
C LEU A 43 1.51 -2.77 13.25
N CYS A 44 2.04 -3.99 13.20
CA CYS A 44 1.98 -4.94 14.33
C CYS A 44 2.80 -4.44 15.53
N GLN A 45 3.99 -3.89 15.32
CA GLN A 45 4.82 -3.28 16.38
C GLN A 45 4.12 -2.11 17.08
N LYS A 46 3.23 -1.41 16.39
CA LYS A 46 2.38 -0.35 16.97
C LYS A 46 1.12 -0.88 17.67
N GLY A 47 1.00 -2.20 17.78
CA GLY A 47 -0.10 -2.87 18.49
C GLY A 47 -1.32 -3.18 17.64
N GLY A 48 -1.22 -3.11 16.31
CA GLY A 48 -2.27 -3.57 15.39
C GLY A 48 -2.38 -5.10 15.36
N ILE A 49 -3.58 -5.60 15.18
CA ILE A 49 -3.88 -7.03 14.96
C ILE A 49 -3.88 -7.27 13.45
N VAL A 50 -2.73 -7.66 12.90
CA VAL A 50 -2.49 -7.61 11.46
C VAL A 50 -2.77 -8.95 10.79
N THR A 51 -3.63 -8.92 9.77
CA THR A 51 -3.74 -9.93 8.71
C THR A 51 -3.11 -9.34 7.45
N ALA A 52 -2.20 -10.07 6.81
CA ALA A 52 -1.45 -9.60 5.65
C ALA A 52 -1.58 -10.62 4.52
N ILE A 53 -2.01 -10.17 3.34
CA ILE A 53 -2.27 -11.03 2.19
C ILE A 53 -1.42 -10.66 0.99
N ASP A 54 -0.99 -11.68 0.25
CA ASP A 54 -0.31 -11.53 -1.04
C ASP A 54 -0.55 -12.80 -1.87
N LEU A 55 -0.49 -12.68 -3.19
CA LEU A 55 -0.59 -13.83 -4.10
C LEU A 55 0.78 -14.37 -4.52
N ALA A 56 1.83 -13.58 -4.39
CA ALA A 56 3.18 -13.93 -4.81
C ALA A 56 3.91 -14.75 -3.72
N ASP A 57 4.28 -15.99 -4.04
CA ASP A 57 4.95 -16.89 -3.09
C ASP A 57 6.31 -16.34 -2.61
N GLY A 58 7.09 -15.77 -3.52
CA GLY A 58 8.43 -15.26 -3.21
C GLY A 58 8.42 -14.20 -2.10
N PRO A 59 7.73 -13.07 -2.28
CA PRO A 59 7.60 -12.04 -1.26
C PRO A 59 6.98 -12.55 0.04
N LEU A 60 5.92 -13.36 -0.05
CA LEU A 60 5.24 -13.91 1.13
C LEU A 60 6.14 -14.84 1.95
N ASN A 61 7.02 -15.63 1.29
CA ASN A 61 8.02 -16.43 1.98
C ASN A 61 9.04 -15.55 2.71
N VAL A 62 9.46 -14.43 2.13
CA VAL A 62 10.33 -13.45 2.80
C VAL A 62 9.63 -12.89 4.04
N ALA A 63 8.34 -12.53 3.95
CA ALA A 63 7.56 -12.04 5.08
C ALA A 63 7.51 -13.06 6.22
N LYS A 64 7.26 -14.35 5.92
CA LYS A 64 7.26 -15.43 6.91
C LYS A 64 8.63 -15.66 7.56
N ILE A 65 9.72 -15.60 6.79
CA ILE A 65 11.09 -15.70 7.34
C ILE A 65 11.39 -14.52 8.29
N ARG A 66 10.96 -13.31 7.93
CA ARG A 66 11.08 -12.13 8.80
C ARG A 66 10.28 -12.30 10.09
N GLN A 67 9.05 -12.81 9.98
CA GLN A 67 8.19 -13.11 11.13
C GLN A 67 8.85 -14.08 12.11
N GLN A 68 9.52 -15.12 11.61
CA GLN A 68 10.26 -16.05 12.48
C GLN A 68 11.36 -15.37 13.28
N LYS A 69 11.97 -14.31 12.75
CA LYS A 69 13.00 -13.52 13.44
C LYS A 69 12.41 -12.50 14.41
N SER A 70 11.36 -11.81 13.99
CA SER A 70 10.71 -10.75 14.78
C SER A 70 9.76 -11.28 15.86
N GLN A 71 9.28 -12.53 15.72
CA GLN A 71 8.28 -13.17 16.59
C GLN A 71 6.96 -12.37 16.69
N LEU A 72 6.66 -11.54 15.71
CA LEU A 72 5.43 -10.74 15.69
C LEU A 72 4.22 -11.62 15.30
N PRO A 73 3.07 -11.50 15.96
CA PRO A 73 1.88 -12.31 15.69
C PRO A 73 1.09 -11.82 14.48
N ILE A 74 1.72 -11.83 13.29
CA ILE A 74 1.09 -11.42 12.03
C ILE A 74 0.51 -12.65 11.32
N ASN A 75 -0.74 -12.56 10.85
CA ASN A 75 -1.37 -13.62 10.08
C ASN A 75 -1.11 -13.45 8.58
N TYR A 76 -0.01 -14.02 8.08
CA TYR A 76 0.33 -14.03 6.65
C TYR A 76 -0.43 -15.10 5.88
N ARG A 77 -1.17 -14.70 4.83
CA ARG A 77 -2.00 -15.60 4.03
C ARG A 77 -1.77 -15.42 2.53
N LYS A 78 -1.69 -16.54 1.79
CA LYS A 78 -1.74 -16.52 0.32
C LYS A 78 -3.21 -16.66 -0.09
N ILE A 79 -3.87 -15.53 -0.30
CA ILE A 79 -5.30 -15.47 -0.64
C ILE A 79 -5.59 -14.20 -1.44
N SER A 80 -6.55 -14.25 -2.36
CA SER A 80 -7.04 -13.07 -3.06
C SER A 80 -8.01 -12.26 -2.20
N THR A 81 -8.19 -10.97 -2.53
CA THR A 81 -9.25 -10.14 -1.92
C THR A 81 -10.64 -10.73 -2.18
N THR A 82 -10.89 -11.24 -3.39
CA THR A 82 -12.14 -11.90 -3.77
C THR A 82 -12.48 -13.10 -2.87
N ASP A 83 -11.50 -13.94 -2.55
CA ASP A 83 -11.73 -15.09 -1.68
C ASP A 83 -11.83 -14.69 -0.22
N LEU A 84 -11.09 -13.65 0.21
CA LEU A 84 -11.18 -13.13 1.56
C LEU A 84 -12.57 -12.51 1.85
N VAL A 85 -13.17 -11.84 0.86
CA VAL A 85 -14.56 -11.32 0.97
C VAL A 85 -15.56 -12.45 1.27
N LYS A 86 -15.41 -13.63 0.69
CA LYS A 86 -16.28 -14.79 0.93
C LYS A 86 -16.21 -15.30 2.37
N GLU A 87 -15.14 -15.02 3.10
CA GLU A 87 -14.99 -15.38 4.52
C GLU A 87 -15.81 -14.48 5.46
N GLY A 88 -16.32 -13.34 4.97
CA GLY A 88 -17.18 -12.42 5.73
C GLY A 88 -16.47 -11.66 6.85
N LYS A 89 -15.14 -11.74 6.94
CA LYS A 89 -14.37 -10.99 7.93
C LYS A 89 -14.20 -9.53 7.49
N GLN A 90 -14.35 -8.59 8.42
CA GLN A 90 -14.14 -7.16 8.20
C GLN A 90 -13.05 -6.60 9.13
N PHE A 91 -12.44 -5.48 8.71
CA PHE A 91 -11.29 -4.86 9.36
C PHE A 91 -11.56 -3.38 9.66
N ASP A 92 -10.94 -2.87 10.71
CA ASP A 92 -11.02 -1.46 11.10
C ASP A 92 -10.18 -0.58 10.17
N VAL A 93 -9.04 -1.13 9.72
CA VAL A 93 -8.09 -0.42 8.85
C VAL A 93 -7.67 -1.33 7.70
N ILE A 94 -7.67 -0.79 6.49
CA ILE A 94 -7.17 -1.48 5.30
C ILE A 94 -6.03 -0.68 4.68
N THR A 95 -4.93 -1.33 4.36
CA THR A 95 -3.84 -0.80 3.55
C THR A 95 -3.72 -1.58 2.24
N CYS A 96 -3.65 -0.86 1.12
CA CYS A 96 -3.43 -1.39 -0.22
C CYS A 96 -2.45 -0.45 -0.93
N LEU A 97 -1.15 -0.67 -0.69
CA LEU A 97 -0.10 0.26 -1.05
C LEU A 97 0.84 -0.33 -2.11
N GLU A 98 1.00 0.38 -3.25
CA GLU A 98 1.82 -0.04 -4.41
C GLU A 98 1.41 -1.44 -4.94
N MET A 99 0.11 -1.70 -5.04
CA MET A 99 -0.41 -3.00 -5.48
C MET A 99 -1.40 -2.86 -6.64
N LEU A 100 -2.18 -1.76 -6.67
CA LEU A 100 -3.27 -1.58 -7.63
C LEU A 100 -2.80 -1.51 -9.09
N GLU A 101 -1.58 -1.04 -9.33
CA GLU A 101 -0.94 -1.02 -10.66
C GLU A 101 -0.55 -2.41 -11.18
N HIS A 102 -0.59 -3.43 -10.33
CA HIS A 102 -0.23 -4.81 -10.68
C HIS A 102 -1.43 -5.73 -10.93
N VAL A 103 -2.65 -5.23 -10.75
CA VAL A 103 -3.88 -6.01 -10.97
C VAL A 103 -4.54 -5.69 -12.31
N PRO A 104 -5.28 -6.62 -12.89
CA PRO A 104 -5.99 -6.39 -14.16
C PRO A 104 -7.05 -5.28 -14.09
N ASP A 105 -7.78 -5.19 -12.98
CA ASP A 105 -8.82 -4.18 -12.75
C ASP A 105 -8.75 -3.64 -11.32
N PRO A 106 -8.13 -2.46 -11.11
CA PRO A 106 -8.04 -1.83 -9.79
C PRO A 106 -9.41 -1.51 -9.16
N SER A 107 -10.42 -1.23 -9.97
CA SER A 107 -11.76 -0.86 -9.47
C SER A 107 -12.43 -2.00 -8.72
N ILE A 108 -12.21 -3.25 -9.14
CA ILE A 108 -12.71 -4.44 -8.45
C ILE A 108 -12.04 -4.55 -7.07
N VAL A 109 -10.73 -4.40 -7.01
CA VAL A 109 -10.00 -4.50 -5.73
C VAL A 109 -10.43 -3.41 -4.75
N VAL A 110 -10.65 -2.18 -5.22
CA VAL A 110 -11.15 -1.09 -4.37
C VAL A 110 -12.56 -1.39 -3.82
N LYS A 111 -13.46 -1.96 -4.63
CA LYS A 111 -14.78 -2.43 -4.17
C LYS A 111 -14.67 -3.56 -3.13
N GLU A 112 -13.76 -4.50 -3.34
CA GLU A 112 -13.49 -5.58 -2.38
C GLU A 112 -12.91 -5.04 -1.08
N CYS A 113 -12.01 -4.05 -1.13
CA CYS A 113 -11.53 -3.33 0.04
C CYS A 113 -12.69 -2.69 0.82
N ALA A 114 -13.65 -2.05 0.13
CA ALA A 114 -14.83 -1.49 0.76
C ALA A 114 -15.69 -2.57 1.46
N GLN A 115 -15.84 -3.76 0.88
CA GLN A 115 -16.58 -4.87 1.49
C GLN A 115 -15.86 -5.43 2.73
N LEU A 116 -14.52 -5.47 2.69
CA LEU A 116 -13.66 -5.94 3.78
C LEU A 116 -13.50 -4.90 4.91
N CYS A 117 -13.89 -3.65 4.68
CA CYS A 117 -13.81 -2.60 5.67
C CYS A 117 -15.10 -2.54 6.52
N LYS A 118 -14.96 -2.38 7.83
CA LYS A 118 -16.09 -2.11 8.74
C LYS A 118 -16.68 -0.72 8.46
N SER A 119 -17.96 -0.50 8.75
CA SER A 119 -18.53 0.86 8.74
C SER A 119 -17.75 1.76 9.70
N GLY A 120 -17.44 2.98 9.29
CA GLY A 120 -16.55 3.89 10.00
C GLY A 120 -15.05 3.53 9.93
N GLY A 121 -14.69 2.47 9.22
CA GLY A 121 -13.30 2.06 9.06
C GLY A 121 -12.51 2.90 8.04
N HIS A 122 -11.21 2.77 8.07
CA HIS A 122 -10.27 3.60 7.31
C HIS A 122 -9.55 2.79 6.24
N LEU A 123 -9.42 3.35 5.04
CA LEU A 123 -8.71 2.73 3.91
C LEU A 123 -7.58 3.65 3.43
N PHE A 124 -6.44 3.05 3.17
CA PHE A 124 -5.27 3.75 2.66
C PHE A 124 -4.81 3.10 1.36
N PHE A 125 -4.75 3.90 0.30
CA PHE A 125 -4.30 3.47 -1.02
C PHE A 125 -3.07 4.27 -1.44
N SER A 126 -2.07 3.64 -2.05
CA SER A 126 -0.97 4.37 -2.70
C SER A 126 -0.58 3.72 -4.01
N THR A 127 -0.15 4.53 -4.94
CA THR A 127 0.41 4.10 -6.23
C THR A 127 1.17 5.24 -6.89
N ILE A 128 1.81 4.97 -8.03
CA ILE A 128 2.50 5.96 -8.84
C ILE A 128 1.50 6.62 -9.78
N ASN A 129 1.55 7.95 -9.88
CA ASN A 129 0.69 8.72 -10.75
C ASN A 129 1.07 8.52 -12.24
N ARG A 130 0.08 8.36 -13.13
CA ARG A 130 0.27 8.24 -14.56
C ARG A 130 0.45 9.62 -15.22
N ASN A 131 1.68 10.12 -15.24
CA ASN A 131 2.05 11.31 -15.99
C ASN A 131 3.52 11.29 -16.43
N LEU A 132 3.93 12.23 -17.28
CA LEU A 132 5.28 12.29 -17.81
C LEU A 132 6.35 12.52 -16.72
N LYS A 133 6.03 13.29 -15.68
CA LYS A 133 6.93 13.56 -14.56
C LYS A 133 7.21 12.28 -13.77
N SER A 134 6.19 11.49 -13.44
CA SER A 134 6.35 10.21 -12.75
C SER A 134 7.09 9.20 -13.60
N PHE A 135 6.84 9.17 -14.91
CA PHE A 135 7.57 8.31 -15.84
C PHE A 135 9.06 8.61 -15.84
N ILE A 136 9.45 9.89 -15.92
CA ILE A 136 10.86 10.28 -15.94
C ILE A 136 11.52 10.00 -14.57
N PHE A 137 10.89 10.40 -13.48
CA PHE A 137 11.54 10.36 -12.16
C PHE A 137 11.41 9.01 -11.46
N ALA A 138 10.23 8.38 -11.48
CA ALA A 138 9.99 7.14 -10.76
C ALA A 138 10.42 5.92 -11.59
N ILE A 139 10.17 5.90 -12.89
CA ILE A 139 10.43 4.75 -13.75
C ILE A 139 11.82 4.82 -14.33
N LEU A 140 12.11 5.81 -15.17
CA LEU A 140 13.43 5.91 -15.80
C LEU A 140 14.54 6.13 -14.75
N GLY A 141 14.31 6.97 -13.76
CA GLY A 141 15.26 7.22 -12.69
C GLY A 141 15.55 5.99 -11.86
N ALA A 142 14.52 5.31 -11.36
CA ALA A 142 14.68 4.15 -10.49
C ALA A 142 15.12 2.87 -11.23
N GLU A 143 14.56 2.61 -12.42
CA GLU A 143 14.82 1.37 -13.14
C GLU A 143 16.11 1.44 -13.97
N TYR A 144 16.36 2.54 -14.70
CA TYR A 144 17.46 2.65 -15.66
C TYR A 144 18.69 3.37 -15.15
N ILE A 145 18.53 4.49 -14.41
CA ILE A 145 19.67 5.30 -13.97
C ILE A 145 20.23 4.78 -12.65
N LEU A 146 19.36 4.51 -11.67
CA LEU A 146 19.76 4.13 -10.32
C LEU A 146 19.82 2.61 -10.08
N ASN A 147 19.29 1.80 -11.00
CA ASN A 147 19.20 0.34 -10.86
C ASN A 147 18.58 -0.12 -9.52
N ILE A 148 17.69 0.67 -8.95
CA ILE A 148 17.03 0.39 -7.66
C ILE A 148 15.96 -0.69 -7.85
N LEU A 149 15.26 -0.67 -9.00
CA LEU A 149 14.23 -1.63 -9.37
C LEU A 149 14.64 -2.40 -10.63
N PRO A 150 14.14 -3.65 -10.83
CA PRO A 150 14.30 -4.36 -12.09
C PRO A 150 13.67 -3.58 -13.25
N GLN A 151 14.28 -3.66 -14.43
CA GLN A 151 13.73 -3.05 -15.65
C GLN A 151 12.37 -3.66 -15.99
N GLY A 152 11.41 -2.81 -16.41
CA GLY A 152 10.05 -3.24 -16.75
C GLY A 152 9.16 -3.54 -15.54
N THR A 153 9.54 -3.11 -14.34
CA THR A 153 8.71 -3.30 -13.13
C THR A 153 7.38 -2.55 -13.22
N HIS A 154 7.34 -1.41 -13.92
CA HIS A 154 6.14 -0.59 -14.09
C HIS A 154 5.81 -0.37 -15.56
N GLU A 155 4.60 -0.75 -15.95
CA GLU A 155 4.01 -0.40 -17.24
C GLU A 155 3.28 0.94 -17.09
N PHE A 156 3.67 1.96 -17.86
CA PHE A 156 3.12 3.31 -17.75
C PHE A 156 1.58 3.34 -17.80
N GLU A 157 0.98 2.53 -18.64
CA GLU A 157 -0.48 2.46 -18.83
C GLU A 157 -1.23 1.92 -17.60
N LYS A 158 -0.57 1.14 -16.76
CA LYS A 158 -1.12 0.58 -15.52
C LYS A 158 -1.05 1.53 -14.33
N LEU A 159 -0.29 2.62 -14.45
CA LEU A 159 -0.25 3.64 -13.41
C LEU A 159 -1.60 4.35 -13.30
N ILE A 160 -1.97 4.78 -12.12
CA ILE A 160 -3.32 5.29 -11.82
C ILE A 160 -3.24 6.77 -11.46
N LYS A 161 -4.05 7.61 -12.12
CA LYS A 161 -4.15 9.03 -11.77
C LYS A 161 -4.94 9.20 -10.46
N PRO A 162 -4.64 10.23 -9.64
CA PRO A 162 -5.45 10.53 -8.45
C PRO A 162 -6.95 10.71 -8.76
N SER A 163 -7.30 11.27 -9.93
CA SER A 163 -8.69 11.43 -10.37
C SER A 163 -9.38 10.09 -10.70
N GLU A 164 -8.66 9.13 -11.27
CA GLU A 164 -9.17 7.78 -11.54
C GLU A 164 -9.38 7.03 -10.21
N MET A 165 -8.39 7.12 -9.31
CA MET A 165 -8.49 6.52 -7.98
C MET A 165 -9.68 7.08 -7.19
N LYS A 166 -9.91 8.41 -7.26
CA LYS A 166 -11.11 9.02 -6.68
C LYS A 166 -12.39 8.43 -7.29
N GLY A 167 -12.45 8.23 -8.61
CA GLY A 167 -13.59 7.58 -9.27
C GLY A 167 -13.84 6.15 -8.78
N PHE A 168 -12.79 5.37 -8.52
CA PHE A 168 -12.92 4.03 -7.95
C PHE A 168 -13.46 4.07 -6.51
N ILE A 169 -12.97 5.01 -5.69
CA ILE A 169 -13.42 5.24 -4.32
C ILE A 169 -14.90 5.62 -4.30
N ASP A 170 -15.30 6.62 -5.11
CA ASP A 170 -16.69 7.07 -5.22
C ASP A 170 -17.62 5.91 -5.67
N SER A 171 -17.17 5.07 -6.62
CA SER A 171 -17.95 3.92 -7.12
C SER A 171 -18.04 2.73 -6.16
N ALA A 172 -17.25 2.75 -5.09
CA ALA A 172 -17.23 1.74 -4.03
C ALA A 172 -17.98 2.19 -2.76
N ASP A 173 -18.73 3.30 -2.81
CA ASP A 173 -19.44 3.91 -1.69
C ASP A 173 -18.53 4.26 -0.50
N LEU A 174 -17.28 4.59 -0.81
CA LEU A 174 -16.32 5.12 0.14
C LEU A 174 -16.33 6.65 0.11
N GLU A 175 -15.96 7.28 1.20
CA GLU A 175 -15.74 8.71 1.29
C GLU A 175 -14.26 9.04 1.07
N PHE A 176 -13.97 9.88 0.07
CA PHE A 176 -12.63 10.36 -0.20
C PHE A 176 -12.29 11.50 0.76
N GLU A 177 -11.31 11.30 1.63
CA GLU A 177 -10.92 12.28 2.64
C GLU A 177 -9.84 13.22 2.12
N GLU A 178 -8.71 12.67 1.65
CA GLU A 178 -7.58 13.46 1.21
C GLU A 178 -6.60 12.66 0.34
N VAL A 179 -5.75 13.39 -0.39
CA VAL A 179 -4.59 12.87 -1.13
C VAL A 179 -3.34 13.68 -0.78
N ASN A 180 -2.24 12.98 -0.51
CA ASN A 180 -0.93 13.59 -0.31
C ASN A 180 0.09 12.96 -1.24
N GLY A 181 1.01 13.76 -1.75
CA GLY A 181 2.17 13.26 -2.46
C GLY A 181 3.18 12.61 -1.52
N MET A 182 3.93 11.65 -2.04
CA MET A 182 5.11 11.11 -1.37
C MET A 182 6.33 11.34 -2.27
N SER A 183 7.36 11.96 -1.74
CA SER A 183 8.63 12.13 -2.45
C SER A 183 9.75 11.35 -1.77
N TYR A 184 10.58 10.72 -2.60
CA TYR A 184 11.81 10.05 -2.17
C TYR A 184 12.99 10.64 -2.92
N LEU A 185 14.01 11.08 -2.18
CA LEU A 185 15.26 11.60 -2.71
C LEU A 185 16.37 10.56 -2.45
N PRO A 186 16.69 9.68 -3.42
CA PRO A 186 17.56 8.52 -3.20
C PRO A 186 18.97 8.86 -2.71
N PHE A 187 19.52 9.99 -3.17
CA PHE A 187 20.90 10.41 -2.80
C PHE A 187 21.02 10.91 -1.36
N LEU A 188 19.91 11.34 -0.76
CA LEU A 188 19.86 11.89 0.59
C LEU A 188 19.14 10.96 1.58
N ASP A 189 18.59 9.84 1.12
CA ASP A 189 17.72 8.95 1.90
C ASP A 189 16.55 9.69 2.60
N ILE A 190 16.05 10.75 1.96
CA ILE A 190 14.97 11.58 2.50
C ILE A 190 13.65 11.17 1.88
N VAL A 191 12.67 10.86 2.72
CA VAL A 191 11.27 10.69 2.35
C VAL A 191 10.40 11.73 3.03
N ARG A 192 9.42 12.29 2.31
CA ARG A 192 8.49 13.31 2.82
C ARG A 192 7.11 13.14 2.24
N LEU A 193 6.11 13.53 3.04
CA LEU A 193 4.80 13.89 2.51
C LEU A 193 4.86 15.28 1.90
N THR A 194 4.13 15.48 0.85
CA THR A 194 4.01 16.75 0.12
C THR A 194 2.56 16.95 -0.31
N ASP A 195 2.20 18.19 -0.65
CA ASP A 195 0.88 18.49 -1.22
C ASP A 195 0.83 18.22 -2.74
N ASP A 196 1.97 17.86 -3.35
CA ASP A 196 2.08 17.56 -4.79
C ASP A 196 1.99 16.05 -5.06
N PRO A 197 0.82 15.50 -5.50
CA PRO A 197 0.64 14.09 -5.81
C PRO A 197 1.14 13.71 -7.21
N SER A 198 1.97 14.53 -7.83
CA SER A 198 2.33 14.39 -9.25
C SER A 198 3.23 13.20 -9.55
N VAL A 199 3.95 12.60 -8.59
CA VAL A 199 4.82 11.44 -8.83
C VAL A 199 4.28 10.19 -8.16
N ASN A 200 4.30 10.15 -6.85
CA ASN A 200 3.74 9.09 -6.03
C ASN A 200 2.78 9.72 -5.01
N TYR A 201 1.70 9.04 -4.69
CA TYR A 201 0.70 9.59 -3.79
C TYR A 201 0.12 8.52 -2.86
N ILE A 202 -0.41 8.98 -1.74
CA ILE A 202 -1.22 8.20 -0.79
C ILE A 202 -2.57 8.88 -0.61
N ILE A 203 -3.62 8.08 -0.63
CA ILE A 203 -5.01 8.51 -0.40
C ILE A 203 -5.49 7.90 0.89
N HIS A 204 -6.24 8.69 1.65
CA HIS A 204 -7.06 8.25 2.76
C HIS A 204 -8.53 8.31 2.35
N ALA A 205 -9.26 7.24 2.64
CA ALA A 205 -10.70 7.13 2.46
C ALA A 205 -11.32 6.47 3.69
N THR A 206 -12.63 6.71 3.91
CA THR A 206 -13.40 6.08 4.99
C THR A 206 -14.60 5.34 4.43
N LYS A 207 -15.07 4.31 5.14
CA LYS A 207 -16.32 3.64 4.82
C LYS A 207 -17.47 4.27 5.63
N LYS A 208 -18.52 4.67 4.93
CA LYS A 208 -19.76 5.16 5.55
C LYS A 208 -20.46 4.12 6.40
#